data_f5e03522cdadbfe8d9a07d6fbc2dc820
#
_entry.id   f5e03522cdadbfe8d9a07d6fbc2dc820
#
_cell.length_a   1.000
_cell.length_b   1.000
_cell.length_c   1.000
_cell.angle_alpha   90.00
_cell.angle_beta   90.00
_cell.angle_gamma   90.00
#
_symmetry.space_group_name_H-M   'P 1'
#
loop_
_entity.id
_entity.type
_entity.pdbx_description
1 polymer ?
#
loop_
_entity_poly.entity_id
_entity_poly.type
_entity_poly.pdbx_seq_one_letter_code
_entity_poly.pdbx_strand_id
1 'polypeptide(L)'
;IVHLIMMVGGASPINPEDEDKVVDMLNSGLASAKQYGVEQVSSTSFEEWMQGEPQEGDAFEAAVAQVAKVHARCYRESELADSCVQGWHLEFLRSGEFQTFTSSAKAWQAVKAMNEASGANFFKLMVDAAHCGDSDLDIPENEAVIQELSDNGALGIFHASAKTTRGCLSTDDGWIGALLSAYARTGNMKHVFVEIFHHEDPALEALRELDSGHGIDTSDGRTYSEMVIDGVVDVTRRLNNFVSRGILS
;
A
#
# COMPACT_ATOMS: atom_id res chain seq x y z
N ILE A 1 8.39 15.85 -8.49
CA ILE A 1 7.43 14.80 -8.08
C ILE A 1 8.27 13.61 -7.66
N VAL A 2 8.11 13.15 -6.42
CA VAL A 2 8.93 12.05 -5.87
C VAL A 2 8.22 10.70 -5.95
N HIS A 3 6.88 10.72 -6.09
CA HIS A 3 6.04 9.54 -6.10
C HIS A 3 4.75 9.82 -6.87
N LEU A 4 4.20 8.81 -7.55
CA LEU A 4 2.91 8.88 -8.23
C LEU A 4 2.05 7.70 -7.78
N ILE A 5 0.81 8.00 -7.39
CA ILE A 5 -0.18 7.00 -7.00
C ILE A 5 -1.14 6.78 -8.18
N MET A 6 -1.34 5.53 -8.54
CA MET A 6 -2.28 5.11 -9.58
C MET A 6 -3.47 4.43 -8.94
N MET A 7 -4.66 4.78 -9.40
CA MET A 7 -5.89 4.15 -8.92
C MET A 7 -6.64 3.50 -10.08
N VAL A 8 -7.26 2.36 -9.81
CA VAL A 8 -8.12 1.65 -10.75
C VAL A 8 -9.55 1.74 -10.24
N GLY A 9 -10.47 2.20 -11.08
CA GLY A 9 -11.88 2.33 -10.73
C GLY A 9 -12.81 1.89 -11.85
N GLY A 10 -13.90 1.23 -11.50
CA GLY A 10 -14.88 0.72 -12.46
C GLY A 10 -14.36 -0.45 -13.32
N ALA A 11 -13.32 -1.14 -12.85
CA ALA A 11 -12.78 -2.36 -13.45
C ALA A 11 -12.01 -3.14 -12.37
N SER A 12 -12.06 -4.46 -12.43
CA SER A 12 -11.42 -5.31 -11.43
C SER A 12 -10.18 -6.02 -11.99
N PRO A 13 -9.00 -5.83 -11.40
CA PRO A 13 -7.78 -6.53 -11.80
C PRO A 13 -7.87 -8.06 -11.71
N ILE A 14 -8.74 -8.59 -10.85
CA ILE A 14 -8.98 -10.05 -10.73
C ILE A 14 -9.96 -10.59 -11.76
N ASN A 15 -10.69 -9.72 -12.49
CA ASN A 15 -11.65 -10.14 -13.50
C ASN A 15 -10.97 -10.20 -14.88
N PRO A 16 -10.88 -11.39 -15.52
CA PRO A 16 -10.29 -11.51 -16.86
C PRO A 16 -10.97 -10.66 -17.94
N GLU A 17 -12.27 -10.36 -17.77
CA GLU A 17 -13.02 -9.54 -18.73
C GLU A 17 -12.63 -8.06 -18.66
N ASP A 18 -12.10 -7.62 -17.54
CA ASP A 18 -11.66 -6.23 -17.33
C ASP A 18 -10.17 -6.01 -17.65
N GLU A 19 -9.42 -7.06 -18.00
CA GLU A 19 -7.97 -7.02 -18.16
C GLU A 19 -7.49 -5.84 -19.02
N ASP A 20 -8.02 -5.69 -20.22
CA ASP A 20 -7.60 -4.62 -21.14
C ASP A 20 -7.85 -3.23 -20.55
N LYS A 21 -9.01 -3.04 -19.93
CA LYS A 21 -9.36 -1.77 -19.30
C LYS A 21 -8.45 -1.42 -18.14
N VAL A 22 -8.13 -2.39 -17.27
CA VAL A 22 -7.20 -2.20 -16.15
C VAL A 22 -5.80 -1.89 -16.67
N VAL A 23 -5.33 -2.63 -17.67
CA VAL A 23 -4.01 -2.41 -18.29
C VAL A 23 -3.92 -1.01 -18.90
N ASP A 24 -4.94 -0.56 -19.62
CA ASP A 24 -4.97 0.79 -20.21
C ASP A 24 -4.89 1.88 -19.13
N MET A 25 -5.64 1.73 -18.03
CA MET A 25 -5.62 2.67 -16.91
C MET A 25 -4.24 2.74 -16.25
N LEU A 26 -3.64 1.59 -15.93
CA LEU A 26 -2.33 1.52 -15.29
C LEU A 26 -1.23 2.03 -16.23
N ASN A 27 -1.25 1.65 -17.51
CA ASN A 27 -0.29 2.13 -18.51
C ASN A 27 -0.37 3.66 -18.71
N SER A 28 -1.56 4.26 -18.60
CA SER A 28 -1.72 5.71 -18.63
C SER A 28 -1.01 6.39 -17.44
N GLY A 29 -1.14 5.82 -16.23
CA GLY A 29 -0.42 6.30 -15.05
C GLY A 29 1.09 6.14 -15.18
N LEU A 30 1.55 4.99 -15.67
CA LEU A 30 2.97 4.72 -15.92
C LEU A 30 3.57 5.65 -16.99
N ALA A 31 2.81 5.96 -18.05
CA ALA A 31 3.22 6.95 -19.05
C ALA A 31 3.43 8.33 -18.42
N SER A 32 2.53 8.74 -17.51
CA SER A 32 2.67 9.98 -16.76
C SER A 32 3.90 9.95 -15.84
N ALA A 33 4.14 8.83 -15.13
CA ALA A 33 5.32 8.68 -14.29
C ALA A 33 6.62 8.85 -15.13
N LYS A 34 6.70 8.19 -16.28
CA LYS A 34 7.85 8.33 -17.20
C LYS A 34 8.00 9.75 -17.72
N GLN A 35 6.90 10.40 -18.11
CA GLN A 35 6.93 11.78 -18.62
C GLN A 35 7.50 12.77 -17.60
N TYR A 36 7.20 12.57 -16.32
CA TYR A 36 7.65 13.47 -15.25
C TYR A 36 8.90 12.98 -14.52
N GLY A 37 9.53 11.89 -14.97
CA GLY A 37 10.74 11.34 -14.37
C GLY A 37 10.51 10.81 -12.93
N VAL A 38 9.34 10.24 -12.67
CA VAL A 38 9.00 9.70 -11.35
C VAL A 38 9.57 8.29 -11.22
N GLU A 39 10.41 8.08 -10.23
CA GLU A 39 11.12 6.80 -10.03
C GLU A 39 10.30 5.77 -9.24
N GLN A 40 9.36 6.21 -8.41
CA GLN A 40 8.55 5.33 -7.57
C GLN A 40 7.06 5.53 -7.87
N VAL A 41 6.36 4.44 -8.15
CA VAL A 41 4.92 4.45 -8.32
C VAL A 41 4.26 3.52 -7.33
N SER A 42 3.01 3.81 -6.96
CA SER A 42 2.17 2.88 -6.19
C SER A 42 0.78 2.76 -6.76
N SER A 43 0.08 1.73 -6.37
CA SER A 43 -1.34 1.55 -6.69
C SER A 43 -2.04 0.62 -5.71
N THR A 44 -3.36 0.77 -5.62
CA THR A 44 -4.27 -0.16 -4.93
C THR A 44 -4.93 -1.10 -5.94
N SER A 45 -4.14 -1.68 -6.85
CA SER A 45 -4.63 -2.41 -8.03
C SER A 45 -4.63 -3.93 -7.87
N PHE A 46 -4.93 -4.44 -6.68
CA PHE A 46 -5.18 -5.87 -6.49
C PHE A 46 -6.58 -6.29 -6.96
N GLU A 47 -7.59 -5.52 -6.59
CA GLU A 47 -8.99 -5.75 -6.95
C GLU A 47 -9.73 -4.41 -7.08
N GLU A 48 -10.99 -4.44 -7.47
CA GLU A 48 -11.80 -3.22 -7.55
C GLU A 48 -12.22 -2.76 -6.16
N TRP A 49 -12.06 -1.48 -5.89
CA TRP A 49 -12.37 -0.87 -4.61
C TRP A 49 -13.86 -0.96 -4.30
N MET A 50 -14.20 -1.46 -3.10
CA MET A 50 -15.56 -1.62 -2.56
C MET A 50 -16.51 -2.46 -3.41
N GLN A 51 -15.98 -3.35 -4.25
CA GLN A 51 -16.77 -4.20 -5.14
C GLN A 51 -16.35 -5.68 -5.01
N GLY A 52 -17.18 -6.56 -5.56
CA GLY A 52 -16.89 -7.98 -5.66
C GLY A 52 -17.22 -8.76 -4.39
N GLU A 53 -16.81 -10.01 -4.40
CA GLU A 53 -16.98 -10.97 -3.31
C GLU A 53 -15.62 -11.58 -2.93
N PRO A 54 -15.45 -12.01 -1.68
CA PRO A 54 -14.20 -12.65 -1.25
C PRO A 54 -13.87 -13.89 -2.09
N GLN A 55 -12.63 -13.98 -2.55
CA GLN A 55 -12.13 -15.16 -3.25
C GLN A 55 -11.31 -16.01 -2.29
N GLU A 56 -11.57 -17.32 -2.26
CA GLU A 56 -10.88 -18.29 -1.40
C GLU A 56 -10.51 -19.55 -2.19
N GLY A 57 -9.55 -20.34 -1.68
CA GLY A 57 -9.12 -21.59 -2.31
C GLY A 57 -8.69 -21.40 -3.76
N ASP A 58 -9.18 -22.25 -4.66
CA ASP A 58 -8.85 -22.21 -6.09
C ASP A 58 -9.22 -20.86 -6.74
N ALA A 59 -10.28 -20.20 -6.26
CA ALA A 59 -10.68 -18.88 -6.75
C ALA A 59 -9.68 -17.79 -6.34
N PHE A 60 -9.11 -17.88 -5.14
CA PHE A 60 -8.04 -16.99 -4.70
C PHE A 60 -6.76 -17.19 -5.55
N GLU A 61 -6.38 -18.43 -5.81
CA GLU A 61 -5.23 -18.71 -6.68
C GLU A 61 -5.44 -18.17 -8.09
N ALA A 62 -6.65 -18.30 -8.63
CA ALA A 62 -7.01 -17.72 -9.93
C ALA A 62 -6.95 -16.18 -9.91
N ALA A 63 -7.41 -15.55 -8.83
CA ALA A 63 -7.30 -14.10 -8.64
C ALA A 63 -5.82 -13.65 -8.59
N VAL A 64 -4.98 -14.34 -7.83
CA VAL A 64 -3.52 -14.08 -7.78
C VAL A 64 -2.90 -14.18 -9.17
N ALA A 65 -3.22 -15.24 -9.92
CA ALA A 65 -2.68 -15.44 -11.26
C ALA A 65 -3.14 -14.34 -12.24
N GLN A 66 -4.40 -13.90 -12.16
CA GLN A 66 -4.93 -12.85 -13.02
C GLN A 66 -4.31 -11.48 -12.71
N VAL A 67 -4.20 -11.12 -11.44
CA VAL A 67 -3.54 -9.88 -11.01
C VAL A 67 -2.07 -9.89 -11.46
N ALA A 68 -1.37 -11.00 -11.28
CA ALA A 68 0.02 -11.14 -11.74
C ALA A 68 0.15 -10.98 -13.26
N LYS A 69 -0.77 -11.55 -14.04
CA LYS A 69 -0.83 -11.43 -15.50
C LYS A 69 -0.98 -9.97 -15.93
N VAL A 70 -1.95 -9.24 -15.32
CA VAL A 70 -2.22 -7.82 -15.60
C VAL A 70 -0.96 -6.98 -15.36
N HIS A 71 -0.35 -7.09 -14.18
CA HIS A 71 0.81 -6.28 -13.81
C HIS A 71 2.07 -6.64 -14.63
N ALA A 72 2.30 -7.92 -14.91
CA ALA A 72 3.38 -8.34 -15.79
C ALA A 72 3.17 -7.85 -17.23
N ARG A 73 1.92 -7.74 -17.69
CA ARG A 73 1.58 -7.14 -18.98
C ARG A 73 1.90 -5.64 -19.00
N CYS A 74 1.48 -4.90 -17.96
CA CYS A 74 1.84 -3.49 -17.80
C CYS A 74 3.36 -3.28 -17.76
N TYR A 75 4.08 -4.13 -17.03
CA TYR A 75 5.54 -4.07 -16.95
C TYR A 75 6.20 -4.16 -18.34
N ARG A 76 5.74 -5.08 -19.18
CA ARG A 76 6.26 -5.26 -20.54
C ARG A 76 5.82 -4.15 -21.49
N GLU A 77 4.52 -3.85 -21.55
CA GLU A 77 3.96 -2.86 -22.49
C GLU A 77 4.44 -1.44 -22.20
N SER A 78 4.66 -1.12 -20.93
CA SER A 78 5.24 0.17 -20.54
C SER A 78 6.76 0.20 -20.55
N GLU A 79 7.44 -0.89 -20.98
CA GLU A 79 8.91 -0.98 -21.08
C GLU A 79 9.60 -0.54 -19.77
N LEU A 80 9.08 -1.02 -18.62
CA LEU A 80 9.53 -0.55 -17.31
C LEU A 80 10.98 -0.94 -17.01
N ALA A 81 11.49 -2.01 -17.60
CA ALA A 81 12.88 -2.43 -17.44
C ALA A 81 13.89 -1.36 -17.90
N ASP A 82 13.53 -0.57 -18.90
CA ASP A 82 14.38 0.45 -19.52
C ASP A 82 13.91 1.88 -19.20
N SER A 83 13.04 2.03 -18.22
CA SER A 83 12.43 3.31 -17.84
C SER A 83 13.08 3.94 -16.60
N CYS A 84 12.69 5.19 -16.29
CA CYS A 84 13.09 5.83 -15.03
C CYS A 84 12.39 5.24 -13.79
N VAL A 85 11.28 4.49 -13.97
CA VAL A 85 10.53 3.90 -12.86
C VAL A 85 11.33 2.72 -12.30
N GLN A 86 11.69 2.79 -11.03
CA GLN A 86 12.56 1.82 -10.37
C GLN A 86 11.81 0.81 -9.50
N GLY A 87 10.54 1.09 -9.18
CA GLY A 87 9.71 0.20 -8.38
C GLY A 87 8.24 0.57 -8.41
N TRP A 88 7.41 -0.46 -8.32
CA TRP A 88 5.96 -0.33 -8.22
C TRP A 88 5.48 -0.95 -6.91
N HIS A 89 4.95 -0.11 -6.03
CA HIS A 89 4.52 -0.47 -4.70
C HIS A 89 3.01 -0.73 -4.68
N LEU A 90 2.62 -1.96 -4.39
CA LEU A 90 1.23 -2.39 -4.32
C LEU A 90 0.74 -2.28 -2.88
N GLU A 91 -0.38 -1.62 -2.67
CA GLU A 91 -1.02 -1.49 -1.37
C GLU A 91 -2.28 -2.35 -1.32
N PHE A 92 -2.39 -3.22 -0.32
CA PHE A 92 -3.64 -3.89 0.02
C PHE A 92 -4.46 -2.99 0.94
N LEU A 93 -5.77 -3.16 0.90
CA LEU A 93 -6.69 -2.38 1.71
C LEU A 93 -7.38 -3.27 2.76
N ARG A 94 -8.02 -2.64 3.74
CA ARG A 94 -8.74 -3.34 4.79
C ARG A 94 -10.04 -3.99 4.27
N SER A 95 -10.60 -4.89 5.07
CA SER A 95 -11.95 -5.46 4.82
C SER A 95 -13.00 -4.35 4.67
N GLY A 96 -13.85 -4.48 3.66
CA GLY A 96 -14.84 -3.47 3.29
C GLY A 96 -14.37 -2.57 2.14
N GLU A 97 -13.09 -2.24 2.07
CA GLU A 97 -12.50 -1.58 0.90
C GLU A 97 -12.06 -2.61 -0.15
N PHE A 98 -11.44 -3.71 0.30
CA PHE A 98 -11.19 -4.91 -0.50
C PHE A 98 -11.94 -6.10 0.09
N GLN A 99 -12.16 -7.13 -0.73
CA GLN A 99 -12.83 -8.36 -0.31
C GLN A 99 -11.85 -9.53 -0.23
N THR A 100 -10.85 -9.57 -1.09
CA THR A 100 -9.93 -10.70 -1.26
C THR A 100 -8.55 -10.39 -0.68
N PHE A 101 -7.91 -9.32 -1.12
CA PHE A 101 -6.55 -8.95 -0.71
C PHE A 101 -6.57 -8.02 0.52
N THR A 102 -7.04 -8.53 1.64
CA THR A 102 -7.30 -7.79 2.88
C THR A 102 -6.23 -7.97 3.95
N SER A 103 -5.12 -8.64 3.65
CA SER A 103 -3.99 -8.79 4.57
C SER A 103 -2.66 -8.79 3.84
N SER A 104 -1.60 -8.45 4.56
CA SER A 104 -0.23 -8.44 4.05
C SER A 104 0.19 -9.80 3.48
N ALA A 105 -0.23 -10.91 4.10
CA ALA A 105 0.09 -12.26 3.65
C ALA A 105 -0.57 -12.62 2.31
N LYS A 106 -1.85 -12.27 2.11
CA LYS A 106 -2.54 -12.48 0.84
C LYS A 106 -1.95 -11.61 -0.27
N ALA A 107 -1.71 -10.33 0.02
CA ALA A 107 -1.11 -9.40 -0.92
C ALA A 107 0.31 -9.79 -1.31
N TRP A 108 1.10 -10.33 -0.38
CA TRP A 108 2.44 -10.84 -0.67
C TRP A 108 2.43 -12.00 -1.67
N GLN A 109 1.44 -12.88 -1.62
CA GLN A 109 1.32 -13.95 -2.62
C GLN A 109 1.16 -13.39 -4.04
N ALA A 110 0.35 -12.35 -4.21
CA ALA A 110 0.17 -11.69 -5.50
C ALA A 110 1.45 -10.97 -5.95
N VAL A 111 2.14 -10.26 -5.07
CA VAL A 111 3.41 -9.58 -5.42
C VAL A 111 4.49 -10.58 -5.82
N LYS A 112 4.59 -11.75 -5.16
CA LYS A 112 5.47 -12.84 -5.60
C LYS A 112 5.15 -13.29 -7.02
N ALA A 113 3.88 -13.56 -7.29
CA ALA A 113 3.43 -13.99 -8.61
C ALA A 113 3.67 -12.92 -9.70
N MET A 114 3.50 -11.63 -9.36
CA MET A 114 3.82 -10.53 -10.29
C MET A 114 5.31 -10.50 -10.65
N ASN A 115 6.20 -10.65 -9.66
CA ASN A 115 7.64 -10.69 -9.88
C ASN A 115 8.05 -11.91 -10.70
N GLU A 116 7.48 -13.08 -10.43
CA GLU A 116 7.68 -14.27 -11.22
C GLU A 116 7.20 -14.10 -12.68
N ALA A 117 5.99 -13.58 -12.88
CA ALA A 117 5.40 -13.40 -14.20
C ALA A 117 6.10 -12.31 -15.04
N SER A 118 6.69 -11.32 -14.41
CA SER A 118 7.48 -10.27 -15.08
C SER A 118 8.94 -10.70 -15.32
N GLY A 119 9.43 -11.68 -14.59
CA GLY A 119 10.85 -12.09 -14.59
C GLY A 119 11.77 -11.06 -13.92
N ALA A 120 11.22 -10.17 -13.09
CA ALA A 120 11.94 -9.07 -12.45
C ALA A 120 11.50 -8.90 -11.00
N ASN A 121 12.42 -8.51 -10.11
CA ASN A 121 12.08 -8.13 -8.75
C ASN A 121 11.72 -6.63 -8.69
N PHE A 122 10.62 -6.26 -9.35
CA PHE A 122 10.18 -4.89 -9.57
C PHE A 122 9.02 -4.47 -8.69
N PHE A 123 8.07 -5.39 -8.48
CA PHE A 123 6.90 -5.16 -7.64
C PHE A 123 7.25 -5.33 -6.17
N LYS A 124 6.75 -4.40 -5.35
CA LYS A 124 6.97 -4.34 -3.91
C LYS A 124 5.64 -4.30 -3.19
N LEU A 125 5.57 -4.89 -2.00
CA LEU A 125 4.39 -4.70 -1.16
C LEU A 125 4.56 -3.46 -0.31
N MET A 126 3.62 -2.54 -0.40
CA MET A 126 3.45 -1.43 0.51
C MET A 126 2.72 -1.93 1.76
N VAL A 127 3.19 -1.56 2.92
CA VAL A 127 2.60 -1.96 4.20
C VAL A 127 2.08 -0.72 4.91
N ASP A 128 0.76 -0.65 5.03
CA ASP A 128 0.05 0.36 5.81
C ASP A 128 -0.26 -0.18 7.21
N ALA A 129 0.07 0.57 8.24
CA ALA A 129 -0.10 0.14 9.62
C ALA A 129 -1.58 0.04 10.03
N ALA A 130 -2.45 0.90 9.46
CA ALA A 130 -3.88 0.83 9.71
C ALA A 130 -4.50 -0.40 9.05
N HIS A 131 -4.14 -0.68 7.79
CA HIS A 131 -4.64 -1.85 7.06
C HIS A 131 -4.18 -3.17 7.71
N CYS A 132 -2.93 -3.24 8.16
CA CYS A 132 -2.45 -4.38 8.96
C CYS A 132 -3.26 -4.55 10.25
N GLY A 133 -3.54 -3.44 10.93
CA GLY A 133 -4.31 -3.45 12.17
C GLY A 133 -5.78 -3.85 12.01
N ASP A 134 -6.35 -3.62 10.83
CA ASP A 134 -7.72 -4.02 10.47
C ASP A 134 -7.80 -5.41 9.82
N SER A 135 -6.64 -6.05 9.56
CA SER A 135 -6.58 -7.39 8.99
C SER A 135 -6.82 -8.48 10.05
N ASP A 136 -6.89 -9.73 9.58
CA ASP A 136 -7.00 -10.93 10.41
C ASP A 136 -5.65 -11.37 11.02
N LEU A 137 -4.54 -10.71 10.67
CA LEU A 137 -3.20 -11.02 11.17
C LEU A 137 -2.86 -10.16 12.40
N ASP A 138 -2.20 -10.77 13.37
CA ASP A 138 -1.65 -10.05 14.51
C ASP A 138 -0.31 -9.34 14.17
N ILE A 139 0.25 -8.59 15.14
CA ILE A 139 1.53 -7.88 14.95
C ILE A 139 2.68 -8.85 14.64
N PRO A 140 2.91 -9.93 15.39
CA PRO A 140 3.93 -10.92 15.07
C PRO A 140 3.82 -11.54 13.67
N GLU A 141 2.60 -11.83 13.21
CA GLU A 141 2.35 -12.37 11.88
C GLU A 141 2.69 -11.35 10.78
N ASN A 142 2.29 -10.10 10.94
CA ASN A 142 2.68 -9.02 10.02
C ASN A 142 4.21 -8.76 10.06
N GLU A 143 4.86 -8.81 11.23
CA GLU A 143 6.32 -8.71 11.34
C GLU A 143 7.04 -9.83 10.57
N ALA A 144 6.50 -11.05 10.59
CA ALA A 144 7.02 -12.18 9.81
C ALA A 144 6.90 -11.93 8.30
N VAL A 145 5.77 -11.41 7.84
CA VAL A 145 5.59 -11.01 6.42
C VAL A 145 6.58 -9.91 6.04
N ILE A 146 6.77 -8.89 6.87
CA ILE A 146 7.76 -7.81 6.63
C ILE A 146 9.16 -8.39 6.47
N GLN A 147 9.55 -9.34 7.30
CA GLN A 147 10.85 -9.99 7.18
C GLN A 147 10.96 -10.79 5.87
N GLU A 148 9.93 -11.55 5.51
CA GLU A 148 9.90 -12.31 4.24
C GLU A 148 9.98 -11.36 3.03
N LEU A 149 9.26 -10.24 3.04
CA LEU A 149 9.34 -9.20 2.01
C LEU A 149 10.77 -8.67 1.87
N SER A 150 11.41 -8.40 2.98
CA SER A 150 12.79 -7.89 3.01
C SER A 150 13.77 -8.91 2.44
N ASP A 151 13.68 -10.17 2.85
CA ASP A 151 14.55 -11.26 2.42
C ASP A 151 14.43 -11.53 0.91
N ASN A 152 13.26 -11.24 0.33
CA ASN A 152 13.00 -11.36 -1.10
C ASN A 152 13.19 -10.04 -1.88
N GLY A 153 13.65 -8.98 -1.23
CA GLY A 153 13.84 -7.68 -1.84
C GLY A 153 12.56 -7.02 -2.33
N ALA A 154 11.41 -7.41 -1.77
CA ALA A 154 10.07 -6.93 -2.12
C ALA A 154 9.46 -5.98 -1.08
N LEU A 155 10.26 -5.53 -0.10
CA LEU A 155 9.83 -4.56 0.89
C LEU A 155 9.57 -3.20 0.23
N GLY A 156 8.34 -2.71 0.33
CA GLY A 156 7.87 -1.49 -0.28
C GLY A 156 7.94 -0.27 0.63
N ILE A 157 7.08 0.70 0.34
CA ILE A 157 6.87 1.88 1.18
C ILE A 157 6.14 1.45 2.46
N PHE A 158 6.49 2.08 3.57
CA PHE A 158 5.71 1.99 4.81
C PHE A 158 4.78 3.20 4.92
N HIS A 159 3.48 2.95 5.06
CA HIS A 159 2.50 3.97 5.42
C HIS A 159 2.32 4.03 6.94
N ALA A 160 2.64 5.17 7.52
CA ALA A 160 2.37 5.48 8.91
C ALA A 160 0.96 6.08 9.02
N SER A 161 -0.02 5.21 9.20
CA SER A 161 -1.43 5.55 9.37
C SER A 161 -1.95 4.85 10.63
N ALA A 162 -2.69 5.56 11.48
CA ALA A 162 -3.21 4.99 12.72
C ALA A 162 -4.45 4.14 12.46
N LYS A 163 -4.49 2.95 13.01
CA LYS A 163 -5.60 2.01 12.90
C LYS A 163 -6.93 2.62 13.35
N THR A 164 -6.92 3.28 14.49
CA THR A 164 -8.15 3.75 15.17
C THR A 164 -8.70 5.05 14.60
N THR A 165 -7.85 5.92 14.06
CA THR A 165 -8.22 7.28 13.64
C THR A 165 -7.72 7.65 12.25
N ARG A 166 -7.06 6.71 11.55
CA ARG A 166 -6.59 6.91 10.17
C ARG A 166 -5.97 8.30 9.93
N GLY A 167 -4.78 8.53 10.49
CA GLY A 167 -4.05 9.77 10.31
C GLY A 167 -3.85 10.62 11.55
N CYS A 168 -4.43 10.25 12.68
CA CYS A 168 -4.05 10.84 13.95
C CYS A 168 -2.96 10.00 14.61
N LEU A 169 -1.72 10.22 14.24
CA LEU A 169 -0.57 9.41 14.69
C LEU A 169 -0.35 9.48 16.21
N SER A 170 -0.79 10.57 16.84
CA SER A 170 -0.71 10.72 18.30
C SER A 170 -1.63 9.77 19.07
N THR A 171 -2.63 9.19 18.40
CA THR A 171 -3.55 8.21 18.99
C THR A 171 -3.28 6.78 18.54
N ASP A 172 -2.11 6.53 17.95
CA ASP A 172 -1.68 5.20 17.53
C ASP A 172 -1.74 4.21 18.71
N ASP A 173 -2.39 3.08 18.48
CA ASP A 173 -2.56 1.98 19.44
C ASP A 173 -1.38 1.01 19.47
N GLY A 174 -0.26 1.37 18.91
CA GLY A 174 0.98 0.61 18.89
C GLY A 174 1.35 0.00 17.54
N TRP A 175 0.44 -0.05 16.58
CA TRP A 175 0.66 -0.65 15.27
C TRP A 175 1.77 0.04 14.47
N ILE A 176 1.73 1.37 14.37
CA ILE A 176 2.80 2.14 13.69
C ILE A 176 4.15 1.86 14.35
N GLY A 177 4.19 1.88 15.70
CA GLY A 177 5.44 1.66 16.44
C GLY A 177 6.04 0.27 16.23
N ALA A 178 5.21 -0.76 16.27
CA ALA A 178 5.62 -2.14 16.08
C ALA A 178 6.12 -2.38 14.65
N LEU A 179 5.28 -2.10 13.65
CA LEU A 179 5.60 -2.40 12.26
C LEU A 179 6.74 -1.53 11.71
N LEU A 180 6.79 -0.24 12.06
CA LEU A 180 7.92 0.62 11.71
C LEU A 180 9.24 0.12 12.33
N SER A 181 9.20 -0.41 13.55
CA SER A 181 10.36 -1.05 14.17
C SER A 181 10.78 -2.33 13.46
N ALA A 182 9.82 -3.14 12.98
CA ALA A 182 10.12 -4.31 12.15
C ALA A 182 10.80 -3.89 10.83
N TYR A 183 10.26 -2.90 10.13
CA TYR A 183 10.88 -2.31 8.95
C TYR A 183 12.31 -1.84 9.20
N ALA A 184 12.51 -1.08 10.27
CA ALA A 184 13.85 -0.58 10.62
C ALA A 184 14.86 -1.71 10.86
N ARG A 185 14.43 -2.79 11.55
CA ARG A 185 15.29 -3.96 11.82
C ARG A 185 15.72 -4.72 10.57
N THR A 186 14.96 -4.65 9.48
CA THR A 186 15.36 -5.30 8.22
C THR A 186 16.61 -4.68 7.59
N GLY A 187 16.93 -3.42 7.90
CA GLY A 187 17.99 -2.66 7.24
C GLY A 187 17.65 -2.23 5.79
N ASN A 188 16.47 -2.57 5.28
CA ASN A 188 16.06 -2.33 3.90
C ASN A 188 14.96 -1.25 3.77
N MET A 189 14.59 -0.58 4.86
CA MET A 189 13.62 0.50 4.85
C MET A 189 14.15 1.70 4.04
N LYS A 190 13.39 2.13 3.03
CA LYS A 190 13.78 3.26 2.17
C LYS A 190 12.83 4.44 2.28
N HIS A 191 11.54 4.17 2.34
CA HIS A 191 10.50 5.19 2.30
C HIS A 191 9.49 4.97 3.40
N VAL A 192 9.19 6.04 4.14
CA VAL A 192 8.12 6.10 5.12
C VAL A 192 7.25 7.30 4.77
N PHE A 193 5.98 7.05 4.53
CA PHE A 193 5.02 8.11 4.26
C PHE A 193 4.06 8.23 5.44
N VAL A 194 3.71 9.46 5.76
CA VAL A 194 2.62 9.75 6.68
C VAL A 194 1.35 9.81 5.86
N GLU A 195 0.44 8.89 6.12
CA GLU A 195 -0.85 8.87 5.48
C GLU A 195 -1.90 9.47 6.40
N ILE A 196 -2.61 10.46 5.90
CA ILE A 196 -3.64 11.18 6.64
C ILE A 196 -4.89 11.31 5.79
N PHE A 197 -6.02 10.87 6.34
CA PHE A 197 -7.34 11.13 5.79
C PHE A 197 -7.98 12.28 6.56
N HIS A 198 -8.17 13.40 5.92
CA HIS A 198 -8.89 14.52 6.54
C HIS A 198 -10.40 14.30 6.42
N HIS A 199 -11.06 14.16 7.54
CA HIS A 199 -12.49 13.82 7.61
C HIS A 199 -13.41 14.74 6.78
N GLU A 200 -13.06 16.02 6.71
CA GLU A 200 -13.82 17.05 5.99
C GLU A 200 -13.50 17.09 4.47
N ASP A 201 -12.54 16.31 3.99
CA ASP A 201 -12.18 16.34 2.58
C ASP A 201 -13.34 15.81 1.72
N PRO A 202 -13.82 16.58 0.72
CA PRO A 202 -14.90 16.13 -0.17
C PRO A 202 -14.57 14.83 -0.92
N ALA A 203 -13.31 14.55 -1.20
CA ALA A 203 -12.90 13.32 -1.85
C ALA A 203 -13.18 12.07 -1.01
N LEU A 204 -13.35 12.22 0.30
CA LEU A 204 -13.65 11.15 1.25
C LEU A 204 -15.15 11.00 1.55
N GLU A 205 -16.02 11.76 0.89
CA GLU A 205 -17.47 11.75 1.18
C GLU A 205 -18.06 10.33 1.04
N ALA A 206 -17.72 9.63 -0.02
CA ALA A 206 -18.20 8.25 -0.25
C ALA A 206 -17.72 7.29 0.84
N LEU A 207 -16.49 7.44 1.34
CA LEU A 207 -15.97 6.65 2.45
C LEU A 207 -16.70 6.94 3.75
N ARG A 208 -17.00 8.21 4.03
CA ARG A 208 -17.75 8.60 5.23
C ARG A 208 -19.18 8.07 5.24
N GLU A 209 -19.81 8.01 4.08
CA GLU A 209 -21.17 7.47 3.95
C GLU A 209 -21.21 5.96 4.19
N LEU A 210 -20.19 5.23 3.75
CA LEU A 210 -20.11 3.77 3.87
C LEU A 210 -19.52 3.32 5.21
N ASP A 211 -18.57 4.07 5.73
CA ASP A 211 -17.92 3.79 7.00
C ASP A 211 -17.68 5.11 7.76
N SER A 212 -18.57 5.40 8.68
CA SER A 212 -18.48 6.62 9.49
C SER A 212 -17.25 6.64 10.43
N GLY A 213 -16.62 5.48 10.67
CA GLY A 213 -15.36 5.36 11.41
C GLY A 213 -14.13 5.53 10.52
N HIS A 214 -14.33 5.58 9.20
CA HIS A 214 -13.26 5.73 8.22
C HIS A 214 -12.92 7.20 8.05
N GLY A 215 -11.84 7.61 8.54
CA GLY A 215 -11.41 8.98 8.44
C GLY A 215 -11.01 9.54 9.78
N ILE A 216 -10.58 10.76 9.73
CA ILE A 216 -9.99 11.43 10.85
C ILE A 216 -11.10 12.01 11.73
N ASP A 217 -11.01 11.77 13.02
CA ASP A 217 -11.76 12.55 13.98
C ASP A 217 -11.15 13.96 14.04
N THR A 218 -11.78 14.89 13.32
CA THR A 218 -11.42 16.31 13.33
C THR A 218 -12.09 17.08 14.45
N SER A 219 -12.72 16.40 15.40
CA SER A 219 -13.37 17.02 16.56
C SER A 219 -12.39 17.79 17.46
N ASP A 220 -11.08 17.55 17.30
CA ASP A 220 -10.03 18.28 18.00
C ASP A 220 -9.73 19.67 17.40
N GLY A 221 -10.34 20.01 16.28
CA GLY A 221 -10.23 21.32 15.63
C GLY A 221 -8.91 21.58 14.90
N ARG A 222 -8.05 20.58 14.72
CA ARG A 222 -6.80 20.72 13.95
C ARG A 222 -7.09 20.88 12.45
N THR A 223 -6.31 21.72 11.80
CA THR A 223 -6.29 21.81 10.33
C THR A 223 -5.56 20.62 9.71
N TYR A 224 -5.81 20.34 8.43
CA TYR A 224 -5.07 19.32 7.69
C TYR A 224 -3.54 19.50 7.78
N SER A 225 -3.06 20.74 7.64
CA SER A 225 -1.64 21.04 7.74
C SER A 225 -1.05 20.73 9.12
N GLU A 226 -1.80 21.02 10.19
CA GLU A 226 -1.36 20.69 11.55
C GLU A 226 -1.29 19.19 11.77
N MET A 227 -2.22 18.42 11.21
CA MET A 227 -2.21 16.97 11.29
C MET A 227 -1.04 16.34 10.50
N VAL A 228 -0.74 16.87 9.31
CA VAL A 228 0.44 16.43 8.53
C VAL A 228 1.73 16.72 9.30
N ILE A 229 1.86 17.90 9.89
CA ILE A 229 3.03 18.27 10.69
C ILE A 229 3.16 17.35 11.91
N ASP A 230 2.07 17.11 12.64
CA ASP A 230 2.05 16.21 13.80
C ASP A 230 2.51 14.80 13.42
N GLY A 231 1.99 14.26 12.33
CA GLY A 231 2.39 12.95 11.81
C GLY A 231 3.86 12.87 11.43
N VAL A 232 4.38 13.87 10.71
CA VAL A 232 5.80 13.92 10.33
C VAL A 232 6.69 14.04 11.56
N VAL A 233 6.31 14.86 12.53
CA VAL A 233 7.04 15.01 13.80
C VAL A 233 7.06 13.70 14.58
N ASP A 234 5.93 13.00 14.69
CA ASP A 234 5.85 11.72 15.40
C ASP A 234 6.70 10.64 14.73
N VAL A 235 6.60 10.46 13.42
CA VAL A 235 7.43 9.52 12.67
C VAL A 235 8.92 9.85 12.83
N THR A 236 9.29 11.13 12.68
CA THR A 236 10.67 11.56 12.85
C THR A 236 11.18 11.26 14.27
N ARG A 237 10.38 11.48 15.29
CA ARG A 237 10.73 11.14 16.68
C ARG A 237 10.96 9.64 16.87
N ARG A 238 10.12 8.78 16.25
CA ARG A 238 10.28 7.32 16.29
C ARG A 238 11.56 6.89 15.58
N LEU A 239 11.84 7.41 14.39
CA LEU A 239 13.06 7.11 13.64
C LEU A 239 14.32 7.55 14.40
N ASN A 240 14.33 8.75 14.97
CA ASN A 240 15.45 9.22 15.83
C ASN A 240 15.66 8.33 17.05
N ASN A 241 14.60 7.78 17.63
CA ASN A 241 14.71 6.81 18.71
C ASN A 241 15.38 5.51 18.21
N PHE A 242 15.05 5.04 17.02
CA PHE A 242 15.68 3.85 16.43
C PHE A 242 17.16 4.08 16.14
N VAL A 243 17.54 5.26 15.64
CA VAL A 243 18.96 5.65 15.49
C VAL A 243 19.67 5.64 16.84
N SER A 244 19.09 6.28 17.86
CA SER A 244 19.66 6.33 19.21
C SER A 244 19.83 4.95 19.87
N ARG A 245 19.04 3.98 19.45
CA ARG A 245 19.10 2.58 19.92
C ARG A 245 19.96 1.68 19.03
N GLY A 246 20.54 2.19 17.95
CA GLY A 246 21.35 1.43 17.01
C GLY A 246 20.53 0.45 16.14
N ILE A 247 19.23 0.68 15.99
CA ILE A 247 18.33 -0.10 15.10
C ILE A 247 18.45 0.42 13.67
N LEU A 248 18.59 1.72 13.51
CA LEU A 248 18.90 2.39 12.25
C LEU A 248 20.29 2.99 12.31
N SER A 249 21.03 2.98 11.20
CA SER A 249 22.35 3.60 11.01
C SER A 249 22.26 4.89 10.22
#